data_9ac30f358a229e1fdd8bd44037a7360a
#
_entry.id   9ac30f358a229e1fdd8bd44037a7360a
#
_cell.length_a   1.000
_cell.length_b   1.000
_cell.length_c   1.000
_cell.angle_alpha   90.00
_cell.angle_beta   90.00
_cell.angle_gamma   90.00
#
_symmetry.space_group_name_H-M   'P 1'
#
loop_
_entity.id
_entity.type
_entity.pdbx_description
1 polymer ?
#
loop_
_entity_poly.entity_id
_entity_poly.type
_entity_poly.pdbx_seq_one_letter_code
_entity_poly.pdbx_strand_id
1 'polypeptide(L)'
;MPTVVDVLLEQHLSPQWRGLLRALAAEFAAQLDREELRQLMFRVGERFAAEHPLPACESTEALAAALNARWASIQWGCVELADEGDYLRIVHYGAPLPAFGGDALAWTPAFLQGSYQAWLDAMGASDLTVVQAGVPEDGYAVEFHLARATA
;
A
#
# COMPACT_ATOMS: atom_id res chain seq x y z
N MET A 1 1.70 23.79 11.09
CA MET A 1 3.00 23.56 10.44
C MET A 1 2.90 22.39 9.49
N PRO A 2 3.26 22.53 8.23
CA PRO A 2 3.27 21.39 7.33
C PRO A 2 4.31 20.37 7.75
N THR A 3 3.96 19.10 7.63
CA THR A 3 4.89 18.00 7.89
C THR A 3 5.76 17.77 6.65
N VAL A 4 6.81 16.94 6.80
CA VAL A 4 7.62 16.50 5.65
C VAL A 4 6.74 15.79 4.62
N VAL A 5 5.77 15.01 5.10
CA VAL A 5 4.81 14.31 4.23
C VAL A 5 3.99 15.31 3.42
N ASP A 6 3.50 16.37 4.05
CA ASP A 6 2.73 17.42 3.36
C ASP A 6 3.56 18.06 2.24
N VAL A 7 4.83 18.36 2.52
CA VAL A 7 5.73 18.96 1.53
C VAL A 7 5.96 18.00 0.35
N LEU A 8 6.21 16.72 0.65
CA LEU A 8 6.42 15.73 -0.39
C LEU A 8 5.18 15.54 -1.26
N LEU A 9 4.00 15.53 -0.65
CA LEU A 9 2.74 15.45 -1.40
C LEU A 9 2.55 16.65 -2.31
N GLU A 10 2.87 17.85 -1.85
CA GLU A 10 2.77 19.04 -2.67
C GLU A 10 3.71 19.00 -3.87
N GLN A 11 4.88 18.38 -3.72
CA GLN A 11 5.86 18.26 -4.80
C GLN A 11 5.51 17.18 -5.81
N HIS A 12 4.91 16.08 -5.38
CA HIS A 12 4.73 14.89 -6.22
C HIS A 12 3.30 14.65 -6.67
N LEU A 13 2.29 15.16 -5.94
CA LEU A 13 0.90 14.99 -6.33
C LEU A 13 0.42 16.19 -7.15
N SER A 14 -0.06 15.92 -8.34
CA SER A 14 -0.62 16.96 -9.22
C SER A 14 -1.79 17.67 -8.56
N PRO A 15 -1.82 19.02 -8.55
CA PRO A 15 -2.98 19.77 -8.07
C PRO A 15 -4.30 19.40 -8.77
N GLN A 16 -4.22 18.90 -10.00
CA GLN A 16 -5.40 18.48 -10.75
C GLN A 16 -6.17 17.34 -10.07
N TRP A 17 -5.48 16.49 -9.31
CA TRP A 17 -6.04 15.29 -8.71
C TRP A 17 -6.41 15.40 -7.25
N ARG A 18 -5.83 16.36 -6.52
CA ARG A 18 -6.03 16.48 -5.08
C ARG A 18 -7.48 16.64 -4.67
N GLY A 19 -8.18 17.59 -5.28
CA GLY A 19 -9.58 17.82 -4.97
C GLY A 19 -10.46 16.61 -5.30
N LEU A 20 -10.20 15.99 -6.45
CA LEU A 20 -10.93 14.80 -6.86
C LEU A 20 -10.71 13.65 -5.88
N LEU A 21 -9.47 13.39 -5.47
CA LEU A 21 -9.18 12.29 -4.56
C LEU A 21 -9.86 12.49 -3.20
N ARG A 22 -9.85 13.69 -2.67
CA ARG A 22 -10.53 14.00 -1.42
C ARG A 22 -12.04 13.85 -1.55
N ALA A 23 -12.61 14.31 -2.65
CA ALA A 23 -14.05 14.20 -2.89
C ALA A 23 -14.47 12.73 -3.04
N LEU A 24 -13.67 11.94 -3.78
CA LEU A 24 -13.91 10.49 -3.91
C LEU A 24 -13.88 9.81 -2.56
N ALA A 25 -12.86 10.10 -1.74
CA ALA A 25 -12.73 9.49 -0.43
C ALA A 25 -13.90 9.85 0.48
N ALA A 26 -14.32 11.12 0.48
CA ALA A 26 -15.44 11.58 1.28
C ALA A 26 -16.75 10.92 0.85
N GLU A 27 -16.97 10.78 -0.46
CA GLU A 27 -18.18 10.14 -0.99
C GLU A 27 -18.23 8.67 -0.66
N PHE A 28 -17.11 7.96 -0.82
CA PHE A 28 -17.01 6.55 -0.45
C PHE A 28 -17.28 6.36 1.04
N ALA A 29 -16.71 7.21 1.90
CA ALA A 29 -16.90 7.13 3.33
C ALA A 29 -18.36 7.42 3.74
N ALA A 30 -19.08 8.20 2.95
CA ALA A 30 -20.51 8.47 3.19
C ALA A 30 -21.40 7.29 2.80
N GLN A 31 -20.96 6.44 1.89
CA GLN A 31 -21.76 5.33 1.35
C GLN A 31 -21.42 3.97 1.93
N LEU A 32 -20.18 3.76 2.38
CA LEU A 32 -19.66 2.47 2.80
C LEU A 32 -19.08 2.55 4.20
N ASP A 33 -19.18 1.46 4.97
CA ASP A 33 -18.50 1.38 6.25
C ASP A 33 -17.01 1.09 6.06
N ARG A 34 -16.23 1.14 7.14
CA ARG A 34 -14.78 0.99 7.08
C ARG A 34 -14.36 -0.37 6.50
N GLU A 35 -15.03 -1.45 6.88
CA GLU A 35 -14.70 -2.78 6.38
C GLU A 35 -14.96 -2.88 4.88
N GLU A 36 -16.09 -2.35 4.41
CA GLU A 36 -16.41 -2.31 2.99
C GLU A 36 -15.40 -1.47 2.21
N LEU A 37 -14.97 -0.35 2.77
CA LEU A 37 -13.93 0.51 2.17
C LEU A 37 -12.59 -0.22 2.07
N ARG A 38 -12.19 -0.95 3.10
CA ARG A 38 -10.96 -1.73 3.08
C ARG A 38 -11.03 -2.83 2.02
N GLN A 39 -12.15 -3.53 1.92
CA GLN A 39 -12.35 -4.55 0.89
C GLN A 39 -12.28 -3.96 -0.52
N LEU A 40 -12.89 -2.80 -0.73
CA LEU A 40 -12.85 -2.10 -2.00
C LEU A 40 -11.40 -1.74 -2.38
N MET A 41 -10.67 -1.12 -1.46
CA MET A 41 -9.29 -0.71 -1.70
C MET A 41 -8.37 -1.91 -1.91
N PHE A 42 -8.61 -3.01 -1.20
CA PHE A 42 -7.86 -4.24 -1.41
C PHE A 42 -8.04 -4.74 -2.85
N ARG A 43 -9.28 -4.79 -3.34
CA ARG A 43 -9.55 -5.21 -4.72
C ARG A 43 -8.93 -4.25 -5.76
N VAL A 44 -8.94 -2.95 -5.46
CA VAL A 44 -8.26 -1.96 -6.32
C VAL A 44 -6.76 -2.26 -6.37
N GLY A 45 -6.17 -2.60 -5.23
CA GLY A 45 -4.76 -2.98 -5.15
C GLY A 45 -4.45 -4.24 -5.93
N GLU A 46 -5.30 -5.25 -5.84
CA GLU A 46 -5.14 -6.48 -6.63
C GLU A 46 -5.17 -6.19 -8.12
N ARG A 47 -6.11 -5.34 -8.55
CA ARG A 47 -6.21 -4.93 -9.95
C ARG A 47 -4.98 -4.17 -10.42
N PHE A 48 -4.51 -3.24 -9.59
CA PHE A 48 -3.28 -2.49 -9.87
C PHE A 48 -2.09 -3.44 -10.08
N ALA A 49 -1.93 -4.40 -9.18
CA ALA A 49 -0.83 -5.37 -9.26
C ALA A 49 -0.93 -6.24 -10.51
N ALA A 50 -2.15 -6.64 -10.88
CA ALA A 50 -2.36 -7.44 -12.10
C ALA A 50 -2.00 -6.67 -13.36
N GLU A 51 -2.24 -5.37 -13.37
CA GLU A 51 -1.89 -4.49 -14.50
C GLU A 51 -0.40 -4.10 -14.51
N HIS A 52 0.31 -4.34 -13.41
CA HIS A 52 1.73 -3.99 -13.25
C HIS A 52 2.52 -5.18 -12.72
N PRO A 53 2.59 -6.28 -13.48
CA PRO A 53 3.26 -7.50 -13.00
C PRO A 53 4.73 -7.25 -12.71
N LEU A 54 5.24 -7.97 -11.72
CA LEU A 54 6.66 -7.95 -11.37
C LEU A 54 7.38 -9.11 -12.05
N PRO A 55 8.70 -8.96 -12.34
CA PRO A 55 9.50 -10.09 -12.81
C PRO A 55 9.58 -11.17 -11.74
N ALA A 56 9.87 -12.40 -12.13
CA ALA A 56 10.08 -13.49 -11.19
C ALA A 56 11.29 -13.18 -10.30
N CYS A 57 11.11 -13.35 -8.99
CA CYS A 57 12.13 -13.06 -7.98
C CYS A 57 12.42 -14.31 -7.16
N GLU A 58 13.70 -14.64 -7.00
CA GLU A 58 14.14 -15.85 -6.28
C GLU A 58 14.69 -15.53 -4.89
N SER A 59 14.80 -14.26 -4.53
CA SER A 59 15.32 -13.84 -3.22
C SER A 59 14.56 -12.63 -2.71
N THR A 60 14.67 -12.40 -1.41
CA THR A 60 14.11 -11.21 -0.77
C THR A 60 14.74 -9.94 -1.33
N GLU A 61 16.03 -9.97 -1.60
CA GLU A 61 16.76 -8.83 -2.17
C GLU A 61 16.27 -8.52 -3.59
N ALA A 62 16.06 -9.54 -4.42
CA ALA A 62 15.53 -9.36 -5.77
C ALA A 62 14.10 -8.83 -5.74
N LEU A 63 13.29 -9.33 -4.81
CA LEU A 63 11.92 -8.85 -4.63
C LEU A 63 11.90 -7.39 -4.21
N ALA A 64 12.72 -7.01 -3.23
CA ALA A 64 12.81 -5.62 -2.78
C ALA A 64 13.23 -4.69 -3.92
N ALA A 65 14.20 -5.10 -4.74
CA ALA A 65 14.64 -4.31 -5.89
C ALA A 65 13.53 -4.14 -6.91
N ALA A 66 12.79 -5.21 -7.22
CA ALA A 66 11.68 -5.16 -8.18
C ALA A 66 10.53 -4.27 -7.69
N LEU A 67 10.16 -4.40 -6.43
CA LEU A 67 9.13 -3.56 -5.81
C LEU A 67 9.53 -2.09 -5.82
N ASN A 68 10.76 -1.79 -5.42
CA ASN A 68 11.23 -0.42 -5.37
C ASN A 68 11.33 0.21 -6.76
N ALA A 69 11.71 -0.55 -7.77
CA ALA A 69 11.69 -0.07 -9.16
C ALA A 69 10.26 0.28 -9.60
N ARG A 70 9.29 -0.55 -9.22
CA ARG A 70 7.88 -0.30 -9.54
C ARG A 70 7.38 0.97 -8.87
N TRP A 71 7.62 1.10 -7.56
CA TRP A 71 7.15 2.28 -6.82
C TRP A 71 7.85 3.56 -7.26
N ALA A 72 9.16 3.49 -7.55
CA ALA A 72 9.91 4.64 -8.04
C ALA A 72 9.36 5.15 -9.39
N SER A 73 8.89 4.23 -10.24
CA SER A 73 8.37 4.59 -11.56
C SER A 73 7.12 5.47 -11.50
N ILE A 74 6.39 5.43 -10.38
CA ILE A 74 5.20 6.26 -10.18
C ILE A 74 5.35 7.23 -9.00
N GLN A 75 6.54 7.33 -8.43
CA GLN A 75 6.83 8.22 -7.31
C GLN A 75 5.97 7.92 -6.06
N TRP A 76 5.84 6.62 -5.75
CA TRP A 76 5.08 6.15 -4.59
C TRP A 76 5.98 5.71 -3.43
N GLY A 77 7.14 6.34 -3.30
CA GLY A 77 8.05 6.07 -2.19
C GLY A 77 8.86 4.80 -2.37
N CYS A 78 9.08 4.10 -1.29
CA CYS A 78 9.92 2.89 -1.29
C CYS A 78 9.43 1.88 -0.25
N VAL A 79 9.91 0.65 -0.37
CA VAL A 79 9.58 -0.43 0.54
C VAL A 79 10.86 -1.05 1.12
N GLU A 80 10.81 -1.46 2.37
CA GLU A 80 11.83 -2.26 3.02
C GLU A 80 11.26 -3.62 3.38
N LEU A 81 12.01 -4.67 3.10
CA LEU A 81 11.66 -6.04 3.46
C LEU A 81 12.66 -6.56 4.48
N ALA A 82 12.17 -7.20 5.54
CA ALA A 82 13.02 -7.79 6.57
C ALA A 82 12.47 -9.17 6.95
N ASP A 83 13.33 -10.18 6.86
CA ASP A 83 12.99 -11.54 7.30
C ASP A 83 13.12 -11.61 8.82
N GLU A 84 11.98 -11.75 9.50
CA GLU A 84 11.92 -11.81 10.97
C GLU A 84 11.83 -13.26 11.48
N GLY A 85 12.00 -14.25 10.59
CA GLY A 85 11.91 -15.66 10.94
C GLY A 85 10.51 -16.21 10.76
N ASP A 86 9.57 -15.80 11.61
CA ASP A 86 8.18 -16.27 11.56
C ASP A 86 7.35 -15.57 10.49
N TYR A 87 7.79 -14.40 10.04
CA TYR A 87 7.08 -13.61 9.03
C TYR A 87 8.08 -12.73 8.28
N LEU A 88 7.65 -12.27 7.11
CA LEU A 88 8.36 -11.23 6.36
C LEU A 88 7.72 -9.90 6.71
N ARG A 89 8.53 -8.99 7.23
CA ARG A 89 8.08 -7.63 7.55
C ARG A 89 8.22 -6.77 6.30
N ILE A 90 7.14 -6.08 5.94
CA ILE A 90 7.07 -5.19 4.78
C ILE A 90 6.73 -3.80 5.30
N VAL A 91 7.60 -2.81 5.08
CA VAL A 91 7.32 -1.43 5.46
C VAL A 91 7.36 -0.57 4.21
N HIS A 92 6.24 0.06 3.91
CA HIS A 92 6.13 0.96 2.76
C HIS A 92 6.20 2.41 3.26
N TYR A 93 7.13 3.18 2.71
CA TYR A 93 7.34 4.58 3.07
C TYR A 93 6.92 5.47 1.89
N GLY A 94 6.18 6.53 2.19
CA GLY A 94 5.96 7.60 1.24
C GLY A 94 4.90 7.36 0.16
N ALA A 95 3.98 6.41 0.37
CA ALA A 95 2.83 6.28 -0.52
C ALA A 95 1.91 7.51 -0.32
N PRO A 96 1.32 8.07 -1.39
CA PRO A 96 0.52 9.30 -1.28
C PRO A 96 -0.88 9.06 -0.71
N LEU A 97 -1.03 8.17 0.25
CA LEU A 97 -2.31 7.89 0.92
C LEU A 97 -2.90 9.09 1.63
N PRO A 98 -2.10 9.99 2.26
CA PRO A 98 -2.65 11.19 2.89
C PRO A 98 -3.39 12.12 1.92
N ALA A 99 -3.17 11.96 0.60
CA ALA A 99 -3.87 12.74 -0.42
C ALA A 99 -5.38 12.54 -0.40
N PHE A 100 -5.85 11.39 0.13
CA PHE A 100 -7.28 11.10 0.26
C PHE A 100 -7.91 11.77 1.49
N GLY A 101 -7.10 12.42 2.32
CA GLY A 101 -7.53 13.03 3.58
C GLY A 101 -7.14 12.17 4.78
N GLY A 102 -6.94 12.81 5.94
CA GLY A 102 -6.47 12.12 7.16
C GLY A 102 -7.42 11.01 7.63
N ASP A 103 -8.72 11.22 7.52
CA ASP A 103 -9.71 10.23 7.93
C ASP A 103 -9.66 8.95 7.09
N ALA A 104 -9.18 9.05 5.86
CA ALA A 104 -9.09 7.92 4.95
C ALA A 104 -7.91 6.98 5.27
N LEU A 105 -7.00 7.35 6.16
CA LEU A 105 -5.87 6.49 6.56
C LEU A 105 -6.33 5.23 7.28
N ALA A 106 -7.57 5.16 7.74
CA ALA A 106 -8.12 3.96 8.34
C ALA A 106 -8.37 2.85 7.30
N TRP A 107 -8.51 3.18 6.01
CA TRP A 107 -8.88 2.21 4.99
C TRP A 107 -8.04 2.26 3.71
N THR A 108 -7.39 3.37 3.38
CA THR A 108 -6.58 3.46 2.16
C THR A 108 -5.36 2.53 2.14
N PRO A 109 -4.70 2.20 3.27
CA PRO A 109 -3.60 1.25 3.24
C PRO A 109 -3.97 -0.14 2.71
N ALA A 110 -5.25 -0.50 2.71
CA ALA A 110 -5.70 -1.76 2.14
C ALA A 110 -5.38 -1.87 0.63
N PHE A 111 -5.21 -0.75 -0.07
CA PHE A 111 -4.72 -0.74 -1.45
C PHE A 111 -3.32 -1.37 -1.54
N LEU A 112 -2.41 -0.96 -0.67
CA LEU A 112 -1.05 -1.54 -0.63
C LEU A 112 -1.12 -3.02 -0.24
N GLN A 113 -1.96 -3.36 0.73
CA GLN A 113 -2.14 -4.74 1.17
C GLN A 113 -2.56 -5.64 0.00
N GLY A 114 -3.55 -5.21 -0.78
CA GLY A 114 -4.03 -5.94 -1.95
C GLY A 114 -2.97 -6.06 -3.03
N SER A 115 -2.21 -4.99 -3.27
CA SER A 115 -1.13 -4.99 -4.26
C SER A 115 -0.03 -5.99 -3.89
N TYR A 116 0.44 -5.95 -2.65
CA TYR A 116 1.46 -6.89 -2.17
C TYR A 116 0.95 -8.33 -2.19
N GLN A 117 -0.28 -8.56 -1.74
CA GLN A 117 -0.88 -9.90 -1.74
C GLN A 117 -0.91 -10.48 -3.15
N ALA A 118 -1.38 -9.70 -4.12
CA ALA A 118 -1.49 -10.17 -5.50
C ALA A 118 -0.12 -10.47 -6.12
N TRP A 119 0.87 -9.61 -5.89
CA TRP A 119 2.22 -9.85 -6.40
C TRP A 119 2.85 -11.10 -5.79
N LEU A 120 2.68 -11.30 -4.49
CA LEU A 120 3.25 -12.46 -3.80
C LEU A 120 2.53 -13.75 -4.18
N ASP A 121 1.21 -13.69 -4.35
CA ASP A 121 0.44 -14.84 -4.87
C ASP A 121 0.94 -15.26 -6.25
N ALA A 122 1.20 -14.28 -7.12
CA ALA A 122 1.70 -14.54 -8.47
C ALA A 122 3.09 -15.19 -8.47
N MET A 123 3.87 -15.01 -7.40
CA MET A 123 5.19 -15.60 -7.24
C MET A 123 5.17 -16.98 -6.59
N GLY A 124 3.98 -17.53 -6.32
CA GLY A 124 3.84 -18.85 -5.73
C GLY A 124 3.74 -18.85 -4.20
N ALA A 125 3.62 -17.67 -3.58
CA ALA A 125 3.47 -17.53 -2.13
C ALA A 125 1.99 -17.44 -1.72
N SER A 126 1.11 -18.15 -2.44
CA SER A 126 -0.35 -18.04 -2.24
C SER A 126 -0.84 -18.65 -0.92
N ASP A 127 0.00 -19.44 -0.24
CA ASP A 127 -0.28 -19.95 1.10
C ASP A 127 0.04 -18.93 2.20
N LEU A 128 0.62 -17.80 1.84
CA LEU A 128 0.97 -16.72 2.76
C LEU A 128 -0.03 -15.57 2.64
N THR A 129 -0.31 -14.91 3.75
CA THR A 129 -1.26 -13.80 3.81
C THR A 129 -0.57 -12.53 4.27
N VAL A 130 -0.83 -11.43 3.56
CA VAL A 130 -0.36 -10.09 3.93
C VAL A 130 -1.40 -9.49 4.88
N VAL A 131 -0.96 -9.13 6.08
CA VAL A 131 -1.82 -8.51 7.10
C VAL A 131 -1.20 -7.18 7.51
N GLN A 132 -2.01 -6.14 7.59
CA GLN A 132 -1.54 -4.83 8.05
C GLN A 132 -1.24 -4.88 9.54
N ALA A 133 -0.06 -4.37 9.91
CA ALA A 133 0.38 -4.29 11.31
C ALA A 133 0.14 -2.87 11.81
N GLY A 134 -1.00 -2.64 12.46
CA GLY A 134 -1.35 -1.34 13.02
C GLY A 134 -1.95 -0.37 12.02
N VAL A 135 -2.26 0.84 12.49
CA VAL A 135 -2.80 1.94 11.67
C VAL A 135 -1.74 3.04 11.61
N PRO A 136 -1.40 3.56 10.43
CA PRO A 136 -0.41 4.62 10.32
C PRO A 136 -0.92 5.90 10.98
N GLU A 137 -0.07 6.57 11.75
CA GLU A 137 -0.43 7.82 12.42
C GLU A 137 -0.53 8.98 11.42
N ASP A 138 0.43 9.07 10.50
CA ASP A 138 0.50 10.16 9.52
C ASP A 138 0.44 9.67 8.08
N GLY A 139 0.40 8.35 7.87
CA GLY A 139 0.40 7.74 6.55
C GLY A 139 1.77 7.68 5.87
N TYR A 140 2.83 8.13 6.53
CA TYR A 140 4.17 8.09 5.95
C TYR A 140 4.72 6.68 5.85
N ALA A 141 4.52 5.87 6.88
CA ALA A 141 4.99 4.49 6.92
C ALA A 141 3.81 3.55 7.20
N VAL A 142 3.67 2.52 6.40
CA VAL A 142 2.65 1.48 6.60
C VAL A 142 3.36 0.14 6.68
N GLU A 143 3.09 -0.61 7.73
CA GLU A 143 3.73 -1.92 7.97
C GLU A 143 2.76 -3.05 7.70
N PHE A 144 3.27 -4.10 7.05
CA PHE A 144 2.54 -5.34 6.80
C PHE A 144 3.41 -6.53 7.21
N HIS A 145 2.75 -7.62 7.55
CA HIS A 145 3.42 -8.90 7.83
C HIS A 145 2.90 -9.95 6.87
N LEU A 146 3.81 -10.65 6.22
CA LEU A 146 3.50 -11.79 5.36
C LEU A 146 3.82 -13.06 6.11
N ALA A 147 2.80 -13.86 6.40
CA ALA A 147 2.94 -15.10 7.16
C ALA A 147 1.86 -16.09 6.75
N ARG A 148 2.04 -17.35 7.15
CA ARG A 148 0.99 -18.35 6.95
C ARG A 148 -0.23 -17.98 7.76
N ALA A 149 -1.40 -18.15 7.15
CA ALA A 149 -2.65 -17.98 7.88
C ALA A 149 -2.69 -18.98 9.02
N THR A 150 -2.89 -18.50 10.24
CA THR A 150 -3.14 -19.38 11.38
C THR A 150 -4.53 -19.99 11.22
N ALA A 151 -4.58 -21.29 11.30
CA ALA A 151 -5.85 -22.01 11.21
C ALA A 151 -6.76 -21.67 12.40
#